data_ce8fead4b9cd47094513eb9598d8fb24
#
_entry.id   ce8fead4b9cd47094513eb9598d8fb24
#
_cell.length_a   1.000
_cell.length_b   1.000
_cell.length_c   1.000
_cell.angle_alpha   90.00
_cell.angle_beta   90.00
_cell.angle_gamma   90.00
#
_symmetry.space_group_name_H-M   'P 1'
#
loop_
_entity.id
_entity.type
_entity.pdbx_description
1 polymer ?
#
loop_
_entity_poly.entity_id
_entity_poly.type
_entity_poly.pdbx_seq_one_letter_code
_entity_poly.pdbx_strand_id
1 'polypeptide(L)'
;MIRTCFLVMYNVLRIVLNRLFHPRQFCVHWLQRISPLCALKIFGNSILRIGRNCEFAAYCDFETHGNGVLEIGEGCYFNRFCMISAHDCVMIGRKCMFGPGIKIFDNNHQHSPETGVSPALTTAPVIIGDNSWICSDAIILKGSKIGKNCVIGAGCIVRGEIPDGSVFKYRQEFR
;
A
#
# COMPACT_ATOMS: atom_id res chain seq x y z
N MET A 1 27.26 -5.23 -0.30
CA MET A 1 27.11 -5.99 0.96
C MET A 1 27.06 -5.09 2.19
N ILE A 2 28.04 -4.23 2.46
CA ILE A 2 28.07 -3.33 3.64
C ILE A 2 26.83 -2.40 3.74
N ARG A 3 26.42 -1.75 2.65
CA ARG A 3 25.22 -0.87 2.63
C ARG A 3 23.95 -1.60 3.04
N THR A 4 23.78 -2.86 2.61
CA THR A 4 22.61 -3.68 2.95
C THR A 4 22.59 -4.04 4.45
N CYS A 5 23.77 -4.35 5.03
CA CYS A 5 23.87 -4.63 6.46
C CYS A 5 23.49 -3.40 7.31
N PHE A 6 23.99 -2.21 6.96
CA PHE A 6 23.62 -0.97 7.65
C PHE A 6 22.12 -0.68 7.54
N LEU A 7 21.53 -0.88 6.36
CA LEU A 7 20.09 -0.67 6.16
C LEU A 7 19.26 -1.64 7.01
N VAL A 8 19.65 -2.91 7.08
CA VAL A 8 18.94 -3.90 7.91
C VAL A 8 19.07 -3.55 9.39
N MET A 9 20.27 -3.20 9.88
CA MET A 9 20.47 -2.78 11.27
C MET A 9 19.64 -1.54 11.63
N TYR A 10 19.62 -0.54 10.76
CA TYR A 10 18.80 0.66 10.91
C TYR A 10 17.31 0.27 11.03
N ASN A 11 16.83 -0.63 10.16
CA ASN A 11 15.43 -1.05 10.17
C ASN A 11 15.08 -1.86 11.42
N VAL A 12 15.98 -2.73 11.90
CA VAL A 12 15.76 -3.46 13.16
C VAL A 12 15.56 -2.47 14.31
N LEU A 13 16.45 -1.47 14.45
CA LEU A 13 16.32 -0.45 15.48
C LEU A 13 15.01 0.34 15.34
N ARG A 14 14.72 0.82 14.12
CA ARG A 14 13.48 1.54 13.81
C ARG A 14 12.23 0.73 14.18
N ILE A 15 12.19 -0.56 13.82
CA ILE A 15 11.06 -1.45 14.09
C ILE A 15 10.92 -1.68 15.60
N VAL A 16 12.02 -1.91 16.31
CA VAL A 16 12.00 -2.09 17.77
C VAL A 16 11.45 -0.84 18.46
N LEU A 17 11.96 0.34 18.11
CA LEU A 17 11.47 1.60 18.67
C LEU A 17 9.97 1.81 18.40
N ASN A 18 9.53 1.63 17.14
CA ASN A 18 8.10 1.78 16.83
C ASN A 18 7.21 0.76 17.59
N ARG A 19 7.68 -0.48 17.78
CA ARG A 19 6.95 -1.48 18.58
C ARG A 19 6.86 -1.12 20.06
N LEU A 20 7.87 -0.46 20.63
CA LEU A 20 7.82 0.02 22.01
C LEU A 20 6.72 1.08 22.20
N PHE A 21 6.57 1.98 21.25
CA PHE A 21 5.55 3.05 21.30
C PHE A 21 4.17 2.59 20.82
N HIS A 22 4.10 1.61 19.91
CA HIS A 22 2.86 1.10 19.29
C HIS A 22 2.78 -0.43 19.33
N PRO A 23 2.79 -1.07 20.50
CA PRO A 23 3.01 -2.52 20.64
C PRO A 23 1.94 -3.40 19.98
N ARG A 24 0.71 -2.89 19.85
CA ARG A 24 -0.42 -3.61 19.25
C ARG A 24 -0.72 -3.20 17.81
N GLN A 25 -0.23 -2.04 17.40
CA GLN A 25 -0.56 -1.40 16.12
C GLN A 25 0.54 -1.60 15.07
N PHE A 26 1.81 -1.64 15.48
CA PHE A 26 2.97 -1.77 14.59
C PHE A 26 3.45 -3.22 14.55
N CYS A 27 2.85 -4.02 13.67
CA CYS A 27 3.14 -5.46 13.51
C CYS A 27 4.05 -5.72 12.29
N VAL A 28 5.19 -5.06 12.23
CA VAL A 28 6.16 -5.18 11.13
C VAL A 28 7.20 -6.23 11.45
N HIS A 29 7.43 -7.20 10.55
CA HIS A 29 8.49 -8.19 10.73
C HIS A 29 9.86 -7.50 10.73
N TRP A 30 10.81 -7.97 11.56
CA TRP A 30 12.11 -7.32 11.75
C TRP A 30 13.04 -7.37 10.52
N LEU A 31 12.89 -8.38 9.65
CA LEU A 31 13.71 -8.53 8.45
C LEU A 31 13.07 -7.76 7.29
N GLN A 32 13.52 -6.54 7.07
CA GLN A 32 13.01 -5.61 6.05
C GLN A 32 14.15 -4.84 5.38
N ARG A 33 13.88 -4.34 4.18
CA ARG A 33 14.72 -3.37 3.46
C ARG A 33 13.91 -2.10 3.17
N ILE A 34 13.68 -1.32 4.23
CA ILE A 34 12.91 -0.07 4.14
C ILE A 34 13.88 1.09 4.04
N SER A 35 13.76 1.93 3.01
CA SER A 35 14.55 3.16 2.90
C SER A 35 14.32 4.05 4.12
N PRO A 36 15.36 4.72 4.65
CA PRO A 36 15.20 5.73 5.70
C PRO A 36 14.24 6.85 5.32
N LEU A 37 14.11 7.13 4.02
CA LEU A 37 13.21 8.15 3.46
C LEU A 37 11.79 7.63 3.18
N CYS A 38 11.45 6.41 3.59
CA CYS A 38 10.09 5.87 3.53
C CYS A 38 9.37 6.16 4.85
N ALA A 39 8.18 6.76 4.80
CA ALA A 39 7.36 7.02 5.96
C ALA A 39 6.39 5.85 6.22
N LEU A 40 6.28 5.44 7.49
CA LEU A 40 5.28 4.52 7.98
C LEU A 40 4.57 5.23 9.14
N LYS A 41 3.31 5.59 8.96
CA LYS A 41 2.55 6.45 9.89
C LYS A 41 1.31 5.72 10.38
N ILE A 42 1.07 5.79 11.68
CA ILE A 42 -0.08 5.19 12.35
C ILE A 42 -0.81 6.29 13.11
N PHE A 43 -2.09 6.47 12.82
CA PHE A 43 -2.95 7.47 13.47
C PHE A 43 -4.16 6.80 14.11
N GLY A 44 -4.46 7.21 15.36
CA GLY A 44 -5.56 6.63 16.13
C GLY A 44 -5.29 5.19 16.57
N ASN A 45 -6.28 4.32 16.41
CA ASN A 45 -6.20 2.89 16.77
C ASN A 45 -5.88 1.99 15.58
N SER A 46 -5.42 2.56 14.48
CA SER A 46 -5.15 1.82 13.24
C SER A 46 -3.98 0.85 13.38
N ILE A 47 -3.91 -0.10 12.45
CA ILE A 47 -2.93 -1.20 12.52
C ILE A 47 -2.14 -1.27 11.20
N LEU A 48 -0.82 -1.38 11.33
CA LEU A 48 0.11 -1.64 10.23
C LEU A 48 0.75 -3.02 10.42
N ARG A 49 0.48 -3.95 9.48
CA ARG A 49 1.10 -5.27 9.42
C ARG A 49 1.95 -5.39 8.16
N ILE A 50 3.21 -5.81 8.31
CA ILE A 50 4.10 -6.07 7.18
C ILE A 50 4.81 -7.40 7.41
N GLY A 51 4.62 -8.32 6.46
CA GLY A 51 5.27 -9.63 6.41
C GLY A 51 6.78 -9.49 6.24
N ARG A 52 7.52 -10.59 6.29
CA ARG A 52 8.98 -10.60 6.18
C ARG A 52 9.46 -10.24 4.77
N ASN A 53 10.72 -9.79 4.69
CA ASN A 53 11.49 -9.67 3.46
C ASN A 53 10.83 -8.74 2.40
N CYS A 54 10.16 -7.68 2.87
CA CYS A 54 9.66 -6.63 1.99
C CYS A 54 10.74 -5.58 1.73
N GLU A 55 10.61 -4.90 0.59
CA GLU A 55 11.49 -3.81 0.21
C GLU A 55 10.67 -2.57 -0.16
N PHE A 56 11.00 -1.45 0.48
CA PHE A 56 10.35 -0.15 0.23
C PHE A 56 11.41 0.86 -0.17
N ALA A 57 11.33 1.34 -1.39
CA ALA A 57 12.22 2.37 -1.90
C ALA A 57 11.95 3.74 -1.25
N ALA A 58 12.77 4.72 -1.57
CA ALA A 58 12.67 6.06 -0.99
C ALA A 58 11.36 6.77 -1.38
N TYR A 59 10.90 7.63 -0.47
CA TYR A 59 9.74 8.51 -0.66
C TYR A 59 8.40 7.75 -0.79
N CYS A 60 8.33 6.51 -0.30
CA CYS A 60 7.05 5.87 -0.05
C CYS A 60 6.41 6.46 1.21
N ASP A 61 5.10 6.63 1.19
CA ASP A 61 4.31 7.14 2.30
C ASP A 61 3.12 6.21 2.56
N PHE A 62 3.16 5.47 3.66
CA PHE A 62 2.13 4.52 4.04
C PHE A 62 1.50 4.98 5.35
N GLU A 63 0.21 5.30 5.28
CA GLU A 63 -0.56 5.86 6.38
C GLU A 63 -1.74 4.96 6.73
N THR A 64 -1.97 4.81 8.03
CA THR A 64 -3.17 4.16 8.55
C THR A 64 -3.88 5.09 9.51
N HIS A 65 -5.21 5.17 9.45
CA HIS A 65 -6.00 6.15 10.18
C HIS A 65 -7.20 5.52 10.89
N GLY A 66 -7.62 6.13 12.02
CA GLY A 66 -8.80 5.71 12.75
C GLY A 66 -8.70 4.29 13.29
N ASN A 67 -9.50 3.37 12.79
CA ASN A 67 -9.44 1.92 13.05
C ASN A 67 -8.98 1.13 11.82
N GLY A 68 -8.45 1.80 10.79
CA GLY A 68 -8.04 1.20 9.54
C GLY A 68 -6.90 0.20 9.69
N VAL A 69 -6.83 -0.74 8.74
CA VAL A 69 -5.80 -1.79 8.70
C VAL A 69 -5.08 -1.75 7.37
N LEU A 70 -3.76 -1.65 7.41
CA LEU A 70 -2.90 -1.92 6.25
C LEU A 70 -2.13 -3.21 6.51
N GLU A 71 -2.37 -4.22 5.67
CA GLU A 71 -1.67 -5.48 5.71
C GLU A 71 -0.92 -5.73 4.41
N ILE A 72 0.40 -5.96 4.50
CA ILE A 72 1.28 -6.25 3.35
C ILE A 72 1.91 -7.61 3.59
N GLY A 73 1.66 -8.54 2.68
CA GLY A 73 2.22 -9.89 2.70
C GLY A 73 3.74 -9.89 2.52
N GLU A 74 4.36 -11.06 2.72
CA GLU A 74 5.81 -11.22 2.62
C GLU A 74 6.34 -11.03 1.19
N GLY A 75 7.58 -10.54 1.07
CA GLY A 75 8.32 -10.47 -0.18
C GLY A 75 7.82 -9.42 -1.17
N CYS A 76 7.02 -8.46 -0.73
CA CYS A 76 6.56 -7.37 -1.58
C CYS A 76 7.64 -6.32 -1.84
N TYR A 77 7.62 -5.75 -3.03
CA TYR A 77 8.51 -4.67 -3.44
C TYR A 77 7.72 -3.42 -3.83
N PHE A 78 8.03 -2.29 -3.23
CA PHE A 78 7.48 -0.98 -3.57
C PHE A 78 8.59 -0.07 -4.08
N ASN A 79 8.45 0.39 -5.31
CA ASN A 79 9.35 1.38 -5.88
C ASN A 79 9.06 2.77 -5.29
N ARG A 80 9.79 3.79 -5.71
CA ARG A 80 9.73 5.15 -5.17
C ARG A 80 8.36 5.80 -5.32
N PHE A 81 8.03 6.70 -4.40
CA PHE A 81 6.84 7.56 -4.45
C PHE A 81 5.51 6.81 -4.40
N CYS A 82 5.49 5.58 -3.89
CA CYS A 82 4.24 4.87 -3.64
C CYS A 82 3.54 5.46 -2.41
N MET A 83 2.22 5.60 -2.50
CA MET A 83 1.38 6.09 -1.41
C MET A 83 0.25 5.12 -1.10
N ILE A 84 0.02 4.85 0.17
CA ILE A 84 -1.14 4.09 0.66
C ILE A 84 -1.78 4.88 1.80
N SER A 85 -3.09 5.11 1.70
CA SER A 85 -3.88 5.70 2.79
C SER A 85 -5.02 4.74 3.14
N ALA A 86 -4.93 4.11 4.31
CA ALA A 86 -5.87 3.11 4.79
C ALA A 86 -6.70 3.65 5.97
N HIS A 87 -8.00 3.80 5.75
CA HIS A 87 -8.99 4.23 6.74
C HIS A 87 -9.96 3.10 7.15
N ASP A 88 -10.06 2.07 6.32
CA ASP A 88 -10.87 0.86 6.53
C ASP A 88 -9.96 -0.37 6.47
N CYS A 89 -9.68 -0.85 5.26
CA CYS A 89 -8.84 -2.04 5.08
C CYS A 89 -8.13 -2.04 3.73
N VAL A 90 -6.80 -2.09 3.75
CA VAL A 90 -5.99 -2.37 2.56
C VAL A 90 -5.21 -3.66 2.79
N MET A 91 -5.53 -4.70 2.03
CA MET A 91 -4.84 -5.99 2.09
C MET A 91 -4.07 -6.26 0.80
N ILE A 92 -2.78 -6.47 0.92
CA ILE A 92 -1.87 -6.80 -0.18
C ILE A 92 -1.28 -8.17 0.08
N GLY A 93 -1.46 -9.07 -0.87
CA GLY A 93 -0.94 -10.43 -0.83
C GLY A 93 0.58 -10.49 -0.87
N ARG A 94 1.12 -11.69 -0.98
CA ARG A 94 2.56 -11.96 -0.97
C ARG A 94 3.18 -11.71 -2.35
N LYS A 95 4.48 -11.35 -2.38
CA LYS A 95 5.31 -11.25 -3.59
C LYS A 95 4.73 -10.32 -4.66
N CYS A 96 3.98 -9.31 -4.24
CA CYS A 96 3.49 -8.28 -5.16
C CYS A 96 4.60 -7.27 -5.49
N MET A 97 4.57 -6.75 -6.71
CA MET A 97 5.51 -5.75 -7.18
C MET A 97 4.77 -4.46 -7.55
N PHE A 98 5.28 -3.35 -7.05
CA PHE A 98 4.69 -2.02 -7.27
C PHE A 98 5.72 -1.11 -7.97
N GLY A 99 5.36 -0.62 -9.14
CA GLY A 99 6.10 0.40 -9.88
C GLY A 99 6.14 1.74 -9.13
N PRO A 100 6.92 2.73 -9.57
CA PRO A 100 6.94 4.04 -8.93
C PRO A 100 5.61 4.77 -9.08
N GLY A 101 5.31 5.65 -8.10
CA GLY A 101 4.15 6.55 -8.15
C GLY A 101 2.79 5.91 -7.91
N ILE A 102 2.72 4.64 -7.52
CA ILE A 102 1.46 3.94 -7.21
C ILE A 102 0.71 4.65 -6.08
N LYS A 103 -0.62 4.74 -6.21
CA LYS A 103 -1.49 5.27 -5.17
C LYS A 103 -2.60 4.28 -4.85
N ILE A 104 -2.83 4.00 -3.56
CA ILE A 104 -3.88 3.11 -3.07
C ILE A 104 -4.70 3.84 -2.01
N PHE A 105 -6.00 3.97 -2.27
CA PHE A 105 -6.94 4.62 -1.38
C PHE A 105 -8.16 3.74 -1.15
N ASP A 106 -8.45 3.39 0.09
CA ASP A 106 -9.69 2.71 0.49
C ASP A 106 -10.80 3.69 0.89
N ASN A 107 -10.59 4.97 0.65
CA ASN A 107 -11.42 6.07 1.13
C ASN A 107 -11.61 7.17 0.08
N ASN A 108 -12.70 7.93 0.22
CA ASN A 108 -12.95 9.19 -0.45
C ASN A 108 -13.69 10.13 0.49
N HIS A 109 -13.48 11.43 0.35
CA HIS A 109 -14.35 12.42 1.01
C HIS A 109 -15.80 12.31 0.53
N GLN A 110 -16.73 12.57 1.44
CA GLN A 110 -18.14 12.72 1.06
C GLN A 110 -18.34 14.05 0.33
N HIS A 111 -19.28 14.05 -0.59
CA HIS A 111 -19.63 15.22 -1.39
C HIS A 111 -21.14 15.21 -1.64
N SER A 112 -21.75 16.40 -1.55
CA SER A 112 -23.11 16.62 -2.06
C SER A 112 -23.14 17.83 -3.00
N PRO A 113 -24.05 17.87 -3.98
CA PRO A 113 -24.19 19.03 -4.86
C PRO A 113 -24.51 20.34 -4.12
N GLU A 114 -25.21 20.24 -2.98
CA GLU A 114 -25.70 21.40 -2.21
C GLU A 114 -24.63 21.96 -1.26
N THR A 115 -23.82 21.09 -0.65
CA THR A 115 -22.88 21.50 0.41
C THR A 115 -21.40 21.33 0.06
N GLY A 116 -21.11 20.75 -1.11
CA GLY A 116 -19.75 20.47 -1.59
C GLY A 116 -19.08 19.33 -0.81
N VAL A 117 -17.76 19.44 -0.60
CA VAL A 117 -16.94 18.42 0.06
C VAL A 117 -17.07 18.50 1.58
N SER A 118 -17.24 17.37 2.22
CA SER A 118 -17.27 17.19 3.67
C SER A 118 -15.97 16.54 4.17
N PRO A 119 -15.52 16.82 5.41
CA PRO A 119 -14.43 16.08 6.05
C PRO A 119 -14.73 14.60 6.28
N ALA A 120 -16.01 14.23 6.31
CA ALA A 120 -16.42 12.82 6.47
C ALA A 120 -15.96 11.98 5.27
N LEU A 121 -15.61 10.71 5.56
CA LEU A 121 -15.13 9.76 4.55
C LEU A 121 -16.18 8.68 4.26
N THR A 122 -16.15 8.20 3.04
CA THR A 122 -16.74 6.92 2.66
C THR A 122 -15.63 5.95 2.37
N THR A 123 -15.67 4.76 2.94
CA THR A 123 -14.62 3.75 2.82
C THR A 123 -15.16 2.47 2.19
N ALA A 124 -14.27 1.70 1.56
CA ALA A 124 -14.50 0.33 1.15
C ALA A 124 -13.15 -0.38 0.99
N PRO A 125 -13.02 -1.65 1.42
CA PRO A 125 -11.76 -2.37 1.40
C PRO A 125 -11.10 -2.43 0.03
N VAL A 126 -9.77 -2.39 0.00
CA VAL A 126 -8.95 -2.69 -1.18
C VAL A 126 -8.22 -4.00 -0.94
N ILE A 127 -8.34 -4.93 -1.88
CA ILE A 127 -7.69 -6.25 -1.81
C ILE A 127 -6.85 -6.46 -3.07
N ILE A 128 -5.59 -6.86 -2.90
CA ILE A 128 -4.68 -7.23 -3.99
C ILE A 128 -4.14 -8.63 -3.70
N GLY A 129 -4.39 -9.56 -4.60
CA GLY A 129 -3.97 -10.96 -4.48
C GLY A 129 -2.48 -11.16 -4.71
N ASP A 130 -1.98 -12.33 -4.30
CA ASP A 130 -0.56 -12.72 -4.38
C ASP A 130 0.02 -12.59 -5.81
N ASN A 131 1.31 -12.33 -5.91
CA ASN A 131 2.11 -12.28 -7.15
C ASN A 131 1.61 -11.28 -8.20
N SER A 132 0.85 -10.26 -7.82
CA SER A 132 0.35 -9.27 -8.76
C SER A 132 1.36 -8.15 -8.98
N TRP A 133 1.44 -7.67 -10.22
CA TRP A 133 2.29 -6.56 -10.62
C TRP A 133 1.45 -5.34 -10.94
N ILE A 134 1.62 -4.30 -10.15
CA ILE A 134 0.99 -3.01 -10.35
C ILE A 134 2.03 -2.08 -10.96
N CYS A 135 1.85 -1.70 -12.23
CA CYS A 135 2.81 -0.88 -12.96
C CYS A 135 2.77 0.59 -12.51
N SER A 136 3.74 1.37 -12.96
CA SER A 136 3.96 2.76 -12.57
C SER A 136 2.70 3.64 -12.66
N ASP A 137 2.54 4.53 -11.70
CA ASP A 137 1.49 5.56 -11.66
C ASP A 137 0.04 5.02 -11.69
N ALA A 138 -0.16 3.71 -11.47
CA ALA A 138 -1.51 3.19 -11.33
C ALA A 138 -2.16 3.67 -10.02
N ILE A 139 -3.48 3.87 -10.06
CA ILE A 139 -4.27 4.32 -8.92
C ILE A 139 -5.31 3.25 -8.60
N ILE A 140 -5.26 2.71 -7.39
CA ILE A 140 -6.21 1.71 -6.90
C ILE A 140 -7.17 2.41 -5.94
N LEU A 141 -8.45 2.40 -6.29
CA LEU A 141 -9.49 3.11 -5.56
C LEU A 141 -10.27 2.17 -4.64
N LYS A 142 -10.95 2.75 -3.69
CA LYS A 142 -11.77 2.03 -2.70
C LYS A 142 -12.71 1.03 -3.35
N GLY A 143 -12.86 -0.13 -2.69
CA GLY A 143 -13.70 -1.23 -3.15
C GLY A 143 -13.07 -2.08 -4.27
N SER A 144 -11.81 -1.80 -4.65
CA SER A 144 -11.12 -2.62 -5.66
C SER A 144 -10.69 -3.96 -5.11
N LYS A 145 -10.94 -5.02 -5.88
CA LYS A 145 -10.45 -6.37 -5.61
C LYS A 145 -9.67 -6.87 -6.82
N ILE A 146 -8.37 -6.93 -6.70
CA ILE A 146 -7.46 -7.45 -7.74
C ILE A 146 -7.09 -8.88 -7.34
N GLY A 147 -7.32 -9.81 -8.24
CA GLY A 147 -6.99 -11.22 -8.05
C GLY A 147 -5.50 -11.50 -7.98
N LYS A 148 -5.14 -12.79 -7.90
CA LYS A 148 -3.75 -13.25 -7.91
C LYS A 148 -3.17 -13.24 -9.32
N ASN A 149 -1.84 -13.10 -9.42
CA ASN A 149 -1.11 -13.15 -10.69
C ASN A 149 -1.61 -12.14 -11.74
N CYS A 150 -2.13 -11.00 -11.30
CA CYS A 150 -2.62 -9.95 -12.17
C CYS A 150 -1.51 -8.98 -12.58
N VAL A 151 -1.69 -8.33 -13.72
CA VAL A 151 -0.88 -7.20 -14.16
C VAL A 151 -1.79 -5.99 -14.35
N ILE A 152 -1.53 -4.91 -13.64
CA ILE A 152 -2.22 -3.62 -13.82
C ILE A 152 -1.27 -2.70 -14.58
N GLY A 153 -1.66 -2.31 -15.78
CA GLY A 153 -0.85 -1.46 -16.67
C GLY A 153 -0.57 -0.07 -16.09
N ALA A 154 0.49 0.55 -16.56
CA ALA A 154 0.91 1.87 -16.10
C ALA A 154 -0.18 2.92 -16.32
N GLY A 155 -0.35 3.83 -15.34
CA GLY A 155 -1.32 4.90 -15.35
C GLY A 155 -2.78 4.45 -15.25
N CYS A 156 -3.06 3.16 -15.09
CA CYS A 156 -4.43 2.66 -14.96
C CYS A 156 -5.08 3.10 -13.65
N ILE A 157 -6.37 3.41 -13.73
CA ILE A 157 -7.22 3.63 -12.56
C ILE A 157 -8.13 2.42 -12.39
N VAL A 158 -8.01 1.73 -11.26
CA VAL A 158 -8.76 0.51 -10.96
C VAL A 158 -9.93 0.81 -10.04
N ARG A 159 -11.12 0.32 -10.42
CA ARG A 159 -12.34 0.27 -9.61
C ARG A 159 -13.02 -1.08 -9.83
N GLY A 160 -13.51 -1.69 -8.75
CA GLY A 160 -14.22 -2.97 -8.82
C GLY A 160 -13.29 -4.18 -8.89
N GLU A 161 -13.77 -5.27 -9.48
CA GLU A 161 -13.13 -6.58 -9.40
C GLU A 161 -12.35 -6.91 -10.68
N ILE A 162 -11.12 -7.40 -10.51
CA ILE A 162 -10.26 -7.92 -11.58
C ILE A 162 -9.96 -9.38 -11.23
N PRO A 163 -10.40 -10.35 -12.07
CA PRO A 163 -10.19 -11.77 -11.81
C PRO A 163 -8.71 -12.17 -11.81
N ASP A 164 -8.41 -13.33 -11.21
CA ASP A 164 -7.08 -13.92 -11.20
C ASP A 164 -6.47 -14.04 -12.60
N GLY A 165 -5.17 -13.80 -12.72
CA GLY A 165 -4.41 -13.93 -13.97
C GLY A 165 -4.70 -12.86 -15.03
N SER A 166 -5.47 -11.83 -14.70
CA SER A 166 -5.86 -10.79 -15.66
C SER A 166 -4.73 -9.81 -15.95
N VAL A 167 -4.71 -9.31 -17.19
CA VAL A 167 -3.91 -8.14 -17.60
C VAL A 167 -4.86 -6.98 -17.87
N PHE A 168 -4.93 -6.02 -16.95
CA PHE A 168 -5.75 -4.82 -17.05
C PHE A 168 -4.90 -3.66 -17.56
N LYS A 169 -5.31 -3.06 -18.69
CA LYS A 169 -4.60 -1.93 -19.32
C LYS A 169 -5.58 -1.03 -20.07
N TYR A 170 -5.22 0.23 -20.26
CA TYR A 170 -5.97 1.10 -21.15
C TYR A 170 -5.90 0.57 -22.60
N ARG A 171 -7.05 0.54 -23.26
CA ARG A 171 -7.12 0.33 -24.71
C ARG A 171 -6.84 1.67 -25.39
N GLN A 172 -5.78 1.76 -26.19
CA GLN A 172 -5.58 2.91 -27.06
C GLN A 172 -6.49 2.75 -28.27
N GLU A 173 -7.39 3.70 -28.48
CA GLU A 173 -8.16 3.83 -29.71
C GLU A 173 -7.56 5.00 -30.52
N PHE A 174 -6.93 4.68 -31.62
CA PHE A 174 -6.50 5.71 -32.59
C PHE A 174 -7.72 6.02 -33.49
N ARG A 175 -8.12 7.28 -33.54
CA ARG A 175 -9.12 7.81 -34.49
C ARG A 175 -8.42 8.39 -35.70
#